data_35bfbb818445db45e0228423f4f1719b
#
_entry.id   35bfbb818445db45e0228423f4f1719b
#
_cell.length_a   1.000
_cell.length_b   1.000
_cell.length_c   1.000
_cell.angle_alpha   90.00
_cell.angle_beta   90.00
_cell.angle_gamma   90.00
#
_symmetry.space_group_name_H-M   'P 1'
#
loop_
_entity.id
_entity.type
_entity.pdbx_description
1 polymer ?
#
loop_
_entity_poly.entity_id
_entity_poly.type
_entity_poly.pdbx_seq_one_letter_code
_entity_poly.pdbx_strand_id
1 'polypeptide(L)'
;MEFTGRISKVLPVRSGTSQRGNEWQALPFVFEYFEHENDRYADSVLLETFDTNIIGGILGCCEHDATGGLVVDNGALKMTREIQVCCGFGHKVRTFTNQQGETKYLTDMRLYKLESVKPSQPAPQPQQQAAQTQIPAPGYNYQPQPQFAPQGDQNQGGEHDDLPF
;
A
#
# COMPACT_ATOMS: atom_id res chain seq x y z
N MET A 1 -11.37 5.95 -13.77
CA MET A 1 -10.15 6.47 -13.13
C MET A 1 -9.14 5.34 -13.02
N GLU A 2 -7.85 5.63 -13.17
CA GLU A 2 -6.76 4.65 -13.02
C GLU A 2 -5.81 5.14 -11.93
N PHE A 3 -5.47 4.26 -11.01
CA PHE A 3 -4.58 4.57 -9.90
C PHE A 3 -3.51 3.49 -9.76
N THR A 4 -2.31 3.90 -9.40
CA THR A 4 -1.26 2.99 -8.98
C THR A 4 -1.29 2.86 -7.46
N GLY A 5 -1.24 1.64 -6.98
CA GLY A 5 -1.33 1.35 -5.56
C GLY A 5 -0.94 -0.09 -5.27
N ARG A 6 -1.39 -0.59 -4.12
CA ARG A 6 -1.09 -1.95 -3.68
C ARG A 6 -2.35 -2.75 -3.37
N ILE A 7 -2.25 -4.04 -3.53
CA ILE A 7 -3.23 -4.97 -2.97
C ILE A 7 -2.84 -5.18 -1.50
N SER A 8 -3.68 -4.71 -0.59
CA SER A 8 -3.43 -4.80 0.86
C SER A 8 -4.04 -6.05 1.48
N LYS A 9 -5.08 -6.60 0.85
CA LYS A 9 -5.76 -7.80 1.33
C LYS A 9 -6.32 -8.59 0.15
N VAL A 10 -6.15 -9.90 0.16
CA VAL A 10 -6.73 -10.83 -0.79
C VAL A 10 -7.74 -11.70 -0.07
N LEU A 11 -8.96 -11.75 -0.56
CA LEU A 11 -10.01 -12.58 0.03
C LEU A 11 -10.05 -13.97 -0.65
N PRO A 12 -10.66 -14.98 -0.03
CA PRO A 12 -10.79 -16.30 -0.64
C PRO A 12 -11.47 -16.25 -2.01
N VAL A 13 -11.00 -17.09 -2.92
CA VAL A 13 -11.61 -17.25 -4.25
C VAL A 13 -13.05 -17.68 -4.09
N ARG A 14 -13.92 -17.05 -4.84
CA ARG A 14 -15.31 -17.46 -5.00
C ARG A 14 -15.48 -18.14 -6.35
N SER A 15 -16.25 -19.20 -6.40
CA SER A 15 -16.56 -19.92 -7.64
C SER A 15 -18.03 -20.29 -7.68
N GLY A 16 -18.53 -20.54 -8.87
CA GLY A 16 -19.91 -20.94 -9.04
C GLY A 16 -20.19 -21.30 -10.50
N THR A 17 -21.45 -21.69 -10.75
CA THR A 17 -21.95 -21.97 -12.09
C THR A 17 -23.00 -20.94 -12.45
N SER A 18 -22.87 -20.34 -13.61
CA SER A 18 -23.85 -19.39 -14.14
C SER A 18 -25.15 -20.10 -14.55
N GLN A 19 -26.23 -19.35 -14.73
CA GLN A 19 -27.51 -19.90 -15.22
C GLN A 19 -27.39 -20.58 -16.58
N ARG A 20 -26.33 -20.28 -17.34
CA ARG A 20 -26.03 -20.93 -18.66
C ARG A 20 -25.13 -22.15 -18.52
N GLY A 21 -24.82 -22.60 -17.31
CA GLY A 21 -23.97 -23.75 -17.05
C GLY A 21 -22.47 -23.47 -17.12
N ASN A 22 -22.04 -22.22 -17.34
CA ASN A 22 -20.63 -21.89 -17.39
C ASN A 22 -20.07 -21.72 -15.97
N GLU A 23 -18.98 -22.36 -15.67
CA GLU A 23 -18.22 -22.15 -14.43
C GLU A 23 -17.54 -20.79 -14.45
N TRP A 24 -17.47 -20.18 -13.30
CA TRP A 24 -16.77 -18.91 -13.08
C TRP A 24 -16.00 -18.92 -11.78
N GLN A 25 -14.91 -18.17 -11.75
CA GLN A 25 -14.14 -17.86 -10.55
C GLN A 25 -13.98 -16.37 -10.44
N ALA A 26 -13.96 -15.90 -9.19
CA ALA A 26 -13.76 -14.50 -8.89
C ALA A 26 -12.85 -14.37 -7.67
N LEU A 27 -11.89 -13.47 -7.75
CA LEU A 27 -10.99 -13.14 -6.65
C LEU A 27 -11.27 -11.73 -6.16
N PRO A 28 -11.90 -11.58 -5.00
CA PRO A 28 -12.04 -10.27 -4.37
C PRO A 28 -10.75 -9.87 -3.67
N PHE A 29 -10.40 -8.58 -3.73
CA PHE A 29 -9.24 -8.02 -3.06
C PHE A 29 -9.46 -6.56 -2.67
N VAL A 30 -8.75 -6.10 -1.65
CA VAL A 30 -8.73 -4.69 -1.25
C VAL A 30 -7.53 -4.02 -1.91
N PHE A 31 -7.82 -2.98 -2.67
CA PHE A 31 -6.83 -2.13 -3.31
C PHE A 31 -6.70 -0.82 -2.54
N GLU A 32 -5.48 -0.46 -2.17
CA GLU A 32 -5.14 0.79 -1.50
C GLU A 32 -4.35 1.68 -2.45
N TYR A 33 -4.74 2.94 -2.53
CA TYR A 33 -4.14 3.93 -3.42
C TYR A 33 -4.22 5.33 -2.79
N PHE A 34 -3.45 6.26 -3.34
CA PHE A 34 -3.55 7.67 -3.00
C PHE A 34 -4.20 8.40 -4.18
N GLU A 35 -5.26 9.15 -3.92
CA GLU A 35 -5.93 9.94 -4.95
C GLU A 35 -5.07 11.14 -5.34
N HIS A 36 -4.37 11.72 -4.35
CA HIS A 36 -3.44 12.83 -4.55
C HIS A 36 -2.09 12.53 -3.87
N GLU A 37 -1.00 13.06 -4.44
CA GLU A 37 0.37 12.84 -3.92
C GLU A 37 0.58 13.33 -2.48
N ASN A 38 -0.25 14.27 -2.02
CA ASN A 38 -0.15 14.86 -0.68
C ASN A 38 -1.12 14.25 0.33
N ASP A 39 -1.87 13.22 -0.05
CA ASP A 39 -2.81 12.58 0.85
C ASP A 39 -2.08 11.90 2.01
N ARG A 40 -2.55 12.16 3.22
CA ARG A 40 -1.97 11.60 4.44
C ARG A 40 -2.34 10.14 4.65
N TYR A 41 -3.48 9.74 4.12
CA TYR A 41 -4.03 8.39 4.26
C TYR A 41 -4.37 7.86 2.88
N ALA A 42 -4.12 6.57 2.70
CA ALA A 42 -4.54 5.88 1.49
C ALA A 42 -6.05 5.63 1.51
N ASP A 43 -6.67 5.79 0.37
CA ASP A 43 -8.02 5.30 0.14
C ASP A 43 -8.00 3.79 -0.12
N SER A 44 -9.10 3.13 0.18
CA SER A 44 -9.23 1.71 -0.08
C SER A 44 -10.55 1.37 -0.76
N VAL A 45 -10.49 0.43 -1.68
CA VAL A 45 -11.67 -0.04 -2.41
C VAL A 45 -11.62 -1.56 -2.54
N LEU A 46 -12.79 -2.20 -2.35
CA LEU A 46 -12.96 -3.62 -2.61
C LEU A 46 -13.25 -3.82 -4.10
N LEU A 47 -12.38 -4.54 -4.76
CA LEU A 47 -12.47 -4.88 -6.18
C LEU A 47 -12.52 -6.39 -6.36
N GLU A 48 -12.92 -6.82 -7.55
CA GLU A 48 -13.01 -8.23 -7.90
C GLU A 48 -12.53 -8.46 -9.34
N THR A 49 -11.73 -9.50 -9.54
CA THR A 49 -11.31 -9.93 -10.87
C THR A 49 -11.85 -11.32 -11.20
N PHE A 50 -12.19 -11.52 -12.47
CA PHE A 50 -12.62 -12.80 -13.04
C PHE A 50 -11.58 -13.36 -14.02
N ASP A 51 -10.50 -12.64 -14.27
CA ASP A 51 -9.42 -13.08 -15.15
C ASP A 51 -8.58 -14.15 -14.46
N THR A 52 -8.59 -15.35 -15.01
CA THR A 52 -7.90 -16.51 -14.42
C THR A 52 -6.39 -16.34 -14.36
N ASN A 53 -5.78 -15.61 -15.30
CA ASN A 53 -4.33 -15.35 -15.30
C ASN A 53 -3.97 -14.40 -14.17
N ILE A 54 -4.79 -13.35 -13.97
CA ILE A 54 -4.62 -12.40 -12.89
C ILE A 54 -4.84 -13.08 -11.55
N ILE A 55 -5.90 -13.89 -11.43
CA ILE A 55 -6.17 -14.71 -10.24
C ILE A 55 -4.94 -15.55 -9.91
N GLY A 56 -4.44 -16.34 -10.87
CA GLY A 56 -3.25 -17.17 -10.68
C GLY A 56 -2.02 -16.37 -10.26
N GLY A 57 -1.80 -15.20 -10.86
CA GLY A 57 -0.70 -14.29 -10.51
C GLY A 57 -0.78 -13.77 -9.08
N ILE A 58 -1.96 -13.36 -8.63
CA ILE A 58 -2.18 -12.88 -7.25
C ILE A 58 -2.05 -14.05 -6.26
N LEU A 59 -2.66 -15.19 -6.53
CA LEU A 59 -2.58 -16.37 -5.66
C LEU A 59 -1.15 -16.89 -5.53
N GLY A 60 -0.32 -16.78 -6.58
CA GLY A 60 1.12 -17.08 -6.52
C GLY A 60 1.93 -16.18 -5.58
N CYS A 61 1.33 -15.09 -5.11
CA CYS A 61 1.91 -14.21 -4.09
C CYS A 61 1.34 -14.48 -2.68
N CYS A 62 0.50 -15.50 -2.53
CA CYS A 62 -0.06 -15.91 -1.24
C CYS A 62 0.70 -17.12 -0.67
N GLU A 63 0.62 -17.30 0.63
CA GLU A 63 1.24 -18.43 1.33
C GLU A 63 0.46 -19.71 1.07
N HIS A 64 1.20 -20.79 0.81
CA HIS A 64 0.64 -22.13 0.67
C HIS A 64 1.11 -23.00 1.81
N ASP A 65 0.24 -23.85 2.30
CA ASP A 65 0.58 -24.87 3.30
C ASP A 65 1.37 -26.05 2.68
N ALA A 66 1.75 -26.99 3.51
CA ALA A 66 2.52 -28.17 3.07
C ALA A 66 1.77 -29.08 2.08
N THR A 67 0.45 -28.93 1.94
CA THR A 67 -0.40 -29.67 1.00
C THR A 67 -0.68 -28.90 -0.28
N GLY A 68 -0.16 -27.66 -0.39
CA GLY A 68 -0.42 -26.77 -1.51
C GLY A 68 -1.71 -25.94 -1.38
N GLY A 69 -2.39 -26.03 -0.23
CA GLY A 69 -3.58 -25.23 0.07
C GLY A 69 -3.21 -23.77 0.41
N LEU A 70 -4.10 -22.84 0.11
CA LEU A 70 -3.91 -21.42 0.46
C LEU A 70 -4.13 -21.21 1.98
N VAL A 71 -3.20 -20.53 2.61
CA VAL A 71 -3.30 -20.19 4.03
C VAL A 71 -4.23 -19.00 4.23
N VAL A 72 -5.27 -19.19 5.05
CA VAL A 72 -6.24 -18.14 5.39
C VAL A 72 -5.97 -17.68 6.82
N ASP A 73 -5.85 -16.38 7.01
CA ASP A 73 -5.72 -15.72 8.30
C ASP A 73 -6.74 -14.58 8.41
N ASN A 74 -7.53 -14.57 9.49
CA ASN A 74 -8.56 -13.57 9.73
C ASN A 74 -9.51 -13.31 8.53
N GLY A 75 -9.87 -14.37 7.81
CA GLY A 75 -10.78 -14.31 6.67
C GLY A 75 -10.17 -13.76 5.38
N ALA A 76 -8.85 -13.60 5.33
CA ALA A 76 -8.10 -13.21 4.14
C ALA A 76 -6.99 -14.23 3.85
N LEU A 77 -6.55 -14.27 2.59
CA LEU A 77 -5.38 -15.06 2.21
C LEU A 77 -4.11 -14.38 2.72
N LYS A 78 -3.22 -15.15 3.33
CA LYS A 78 -1.95 -14.64 3.83
C LYS A 78 -1.01 -14.39 2.67
N MET A 79 -0.62 -13.14 2.48
CA MET A 79 0.29 -12.73 1.39
C MET A 79 1.74 -12.89 1.83
N THR A 80 2.60 -13.40 0.93
CA THR A 80 4.04 -13.54 1.16
C THR A 80 4.83 -12.29 0.74
N ARG A 81 4.24 -11.45 -0.09
CA ARG A 81 4.85 -10.21 -0.59
C ARG A 81 3.79 -9.19 -0.96
N GLU A 82 4.17 -7.94 -0.96
CA GLU A 82 3.34 -6.84 -1.44
C GLU A 82 3.17 -6.93 -2.97
N ILE A 83 1.96 -6.65 -3.44
CA ILE A 83 1.62 -6.66 -4.86
C ILE A 83 1.27 -5.23 -5.28
N GLN A 84 2.15 -4.62 -6.05
CA GLN A 84 1.94 -3.31 -6.66
C GLN A 84 1.20 -3.48 -8.00
N VAL A 85 0.12 -2.74 -8.17
CA VAL A 85 -0.72 -2.80 -9.37
C VAL A 85 -1.20 -1.42 -9.79
N CYS A 86 -1.48 -1.28 -11.08
CA CYS A 86 -2.26 -0.20 -11.62
C CYS A 86 -3.69 -0.70 -11.85
N CYS A 87 -4.64 -0.15 -11.11
CA CYS A 87 -6.06 -0.50 -11.22
C CYS A 87 -6.85 0.61 -11.90
N GLY A 88 -7.61 0.23 -12.92
CA GLY A 88 -8.68 1.06 -13.46
C GLY A 88 -10.01 0.56 -12.94
N PHE A 89 -10.74 1.41 -12.25
CA PHE A 89 -12.05 1.07 -11.72
C PHE A 89 -13.03 2.25 -11.79
N GLY A 90 -14.30 1.94 -11.66
CA GLY A 90 -15.37 2.93 -11.62
C GLY A 90 -16.59 2.34 -10.93
N HIS A 91 -17.54 3.18 -10.66
CA HIS A 91 -18.80 2.77 -10.06
C HIS A 91 -19.87 2.56 -11.13
N LYS A 92 -20.74 1.60 -10.88
CA LYS A 92 -21.96 1.36 -11.66
C LYS A 92 -23.14 1.29 -10.72
N VAL A 93 -24.14 2.13 -10.97
CA VAL A 93 -25.41 2.05 -10.26
C VAL A 93 -26.29 1.01 -10.92
N ARG A 94 -26.79 0.07 -10.12
CA ARG A 94 -27.84 -0.87 -10.49
C ARG A 94 -29.09 -0.59 -9.70
N THR A 95 -30.21 -0.72 -10.36
CA THR A 95 -31.52 -0.62 -9.72
C THR A 95 -32.16 -1.99 -9.64
N PHE A 96 -32.83 -2.29 -8.55
CA PHE A 96 -33.67 -3.45 -8.42
C PHE A 96 -34.95 -3.09 -7.65
N THR A 97 -36.03 -3.74 -8.01
CA THR A 97 -37.30 -3.58 -7.29
C THR A 97 -37.45 -4.74 -6.33
N ASN A 98 -37.64 -4.44 -5.06
CA ASN A 98 -37.88 -5.49 -4.05
C ASN A 98 -39.32 -6.05 -4.16
N GLN A 99 -39.62 -7.08 -3.38
CA GLN A 99 -40.93 -7.72 -3.37
C GLN A 99 -42.08 -6.78 -2.94
N GLN A 100 -41.74 -5.67 -2.31
CA GLN A 100 -42.69 -4.64 -1.86
C GLN A 100 -42.92 -3.56 -2.91
N GLY A 101 -42.30 -3.68 -4.10
CA GLY A 101 -42.44 -2.71 -5.19
C GLY A 101 -41.56 -1.48 -5.05
N GLU A 102 -40.67 -1.42 -4.06
CA GLU A 102 -39.76 -0.30 -3.88
C GLU A 102 -38.51 -0.46 -4.77
N THR A 103 -38.13 0.60 -5.48
CA THR A 103 -36.89 0.65 -6.25
C THR A 103 -35.72 0.99 -5.34
N LYS A 104 -34.74 0.12 -5.27
CA LYS A 104 -33.48 0.33 -4.55
C LYS A 104 -32.31 0.49 -5.51
N TYR A 105 -31.37 1.30 -5.09
CA TYR A 105 -30.13 1.59 -5.85
C TYR A 105 -28.96 0.93 -5.15
N LEU A 106 -28.17 0.17 -5.91
CA LEU A 106 -26.90 -0.42 -5.46
C LEU A 106 -25.78 0.16 -6.28
N THR A 107 -24.75 0.61 -5.60
CA THR A 107 -23.52 1.03 -6.26
C THR A 107 -22.48 -0.09 -6.17
N ASP A 108 -22.11 -0.62 -7.32
CA ASP A 108 -21.04 -1.63 -7.43
C ASP A 108 -19.77 -0.96 -7.93
N MET A 109 -18.66 -1.29 -7.31
CA MET A 109 -17.35 -0.96 -7.85
C MET A 109 -16.98 -1.98 -8.93
N ARG A 110 -16.57 -1.48 -10.09
CA ARG A 110 -16.24 -2.30 -11.24
C ARG A 110 -14.80 -2.11 -11.65
N LEU A 111 -14.03 -3.18 -11.58
CA LEU A 111 -12.69 -3.25 -12.14
C LEU A 111 -12.79 -3.41 -13.65
N TYR A 112 -12.10 -2.58 -14.43
CA TYR A 112 -12.02 -2.69 -15.89
C TYR A 112 -10.57 -2.81 -16.38
N LYS A 113 -9.58 -2.53 -15.52
CA LYS A 113 -8.17 -2.68 -15.83
C LYS A 113 -7.41 -3.12 -14.58
N LEU A 114 -6.54 -4.09 -14.73
CA LEU A 114 -5.60 -4.50 -13.69
C LEU A 114 -4.28 -4.91 -14.35
N GLU A 115 -3.23 -4.16 -14.07
CA GLU A 115 -1.89 -4.41 -14.57
C GLU A 115 -0.92 -4.50 -13.41
N SER A 116 -0.06 -5.52 -13.41
CA SER A 116 1.02 -5.59 -12.44
C SER A 116 2.05 -4.50 -12.73
N VAL A 117 2.34 -3.68 -11.74
CA VAL A 117 3.53 -2.83 -11.81
C VAL A 117 4.72 -3.74 -11.56
N LYS A 118 5.61 -3.87 -12.56
CA LYS A 118 6.90 -4.54 -12.34
C LYS A 118 7.57 -3.83 -11.17
N PRO A 119 8.06 -4.56 -10.15
CA PRO A 119 8.76 -3.91 -9.06
C PRO A 119 9.82 -3.02 -9.67
N SER A 120 9.72 -1.72 -9.42
CA SER A 120 10.77 -0.78 -9.75
C SER A 120 12.02 -1.36 -9.09
N GLN A 121 13.06 -1.66 -9.86
CA GLN A 121 14.35 -2.00 -9.26
C GLN A 121 14.60 -0.92 -8.21
N PRO A 122 14.95 -1.30 -6.97
CA PRO A 122 15.26 -0.30 -5.96
C PRO A 122 16.27 0.64 -6.61
N ALA A 123 15.96 1.93 -6.59
CA ALA A 123 16.87 2.94 -7.09
C ALA A 123 18.24 2.62 -6.52
N PRO A 124 19.32 2.57 -7.34
CA PRO A 124 20.64 2.26 -6.84
C PRO A 124 20.90 3.20 -5.67
N GLN A 125 20.97 2.63 -4.48
CA GLN A 125 21.36 3.39 -3.30
C GLN A 125 22.62 4.13 -3.68
N PRO A 126 22.72 5.44 -3.46
CA PRO A 126 23.97 6.13 -3.65
C PRO A 126 24.98 5.40 -2.81
N GLN A 127 25.89 4.70 -3.47
CA GLN A 127 27.05 4.10 -2.82
C GLN A 127 27.69 5.24 -2.06
N GLN A 128 27.58 5.20 -0.74
CA GLN A 128 28.45 5.99 0.11
C GLN A 128 29.85 5.60 -0.31
N GLN A 129 30.47 6.45 -1.12
CA GLN A 129 31.90 6.40 -1.36
C GLN A 129 32.52 6.40 0.02
N ALA A 130 33.04 5.23 0.40
CA ALA A 130 33.94 5.13 1.54
C ALA A 130 35.00 6.20 1.33
N ALA A 131 34.92 7.25 2.13
CA ALA A 131 35.98 8.23 2.18
C ALA A 131 37.27 7.47 2.52
N GLN A 132 38.12 7.34 1.52
CA GLN A 132 39.46 6.90 1.73
C GLN A 132 40.08 7.90 2.69
N THR A 133 40.25 7.48 3.91
CA THR A 133 41.03 8.16 4.92
C THR A 133 42.45 8.14 4.43
N GLN A 134 42.87 9.18 3.72
CA GLN A 134 44.29 9.46 3.52
C GLN A 134 44.87 9.79 4.88
N ILE A 135 45.72 8.93 5.36
CA ILE A 135 46.59 9.13 6.53
C ILE A 135 47.56 10.25 6.18
N PRO A 136 47.52 11.42 6.83
CA PRO A 136 48.60 12.39 6.70
C PRO A 136 49.79 11.93 7.50
N ALA A 137 50.96 12.01 6.87
CA ALA A 137 52.24 11.77 7.50
C ALA A 137 52.52 12.70 8.68
N PRO A 138 53.30 12.29 9.66
CA PRO A 138 53.54 13.05 10.89
C PRO A 138 54.55 14.17 10.65
N GLY A 139 54.21 15.33 11.14
CA GLY A 139 55.17 16.45 11.19
C GLY A 139 54.58 17.81 11.54
N TYR A 140 54.93 18.22 12.72
CA TYR A 140 55.07 19.60 13.21
C TYR A 140 53.94 20.33 13.96
N ASN A 141 54.27 20.48 15.24
CA ASN A 141 54.06 21.62 16.18
C ASN A 141 52.66 22.02 16.59
N TYR A 142 52.44 21.62 17.82
CA TYR A 142 51.44 22.20 18.72
C TYR A 142 51.85 23.58 19.21
N GLN A 143 50.91 24.51 19.08
CA GLN A 143 50.80 25.66 19.97
C GLN A 143 49.40 25.68 20.61
N PRO A 144 49.32 25.73 21.95
CA PRO A 144 48.03 25.77 22.61
C PRO A 144 47.48 27.18 22.64
N GLN A 145 46.22 27.38 22.24
CA GLN A 145 45.46 28.59 22.49
C GLN A 145 44.37 28.36 23.53
N PRO A 146 44.04 29.37 24.32
CA PRO A 146 43.37 29.24 25.61
C PRO A 146 41.85 29.06 25.47
N GLN A 147 41.33 28.31 26.43
CA GLN A 147 39.92 28.12 26.74
C GLN A 147 39.22 29.43 27.05
N PHE A 148 38.10 29.69 26.35
CA PHE A 148 37.09 30.62 26.84
C PHE A 148 35.95 29.84 27.45
N ALA A 149 35.65 30.14 28.71
CA ALA A 149 34.53 29.60 29.44
C ALA A 149 33.20 30.18 28.94
N PRO A 150 32.11 29.45 29.04
CA PRO A 150 30.79 29.96 28.74
C PRO A 150 30.24 30.71 29.95
N GLN A 151 29.90 31.95 29.72
CA GLN A 151 29.14 32.78 30.69
C GLN A 151 27.65 32.52 30.45
N GLY A 152 26.97 32.09 31.51
CA GLY A 152 25.53 31.99 31.53
C GLY A 152 24.87 33.36 31.56
N ASP A 153 23.67 33.40 31.06
CA ASP A 153 22.71 34.37 31.55
C ASP A 153 21.30 33.81 31.53
N GLN A 154 20.66 33.99 32.66
CA GLN A 154 19.28 33.70 32.99
C GLN A 154 18.38 34.79 32.40
N ASN A 155 17.19 34.46 31.96
CA ASN A 155 15.96 35.22 32.28
C ASN A 155 14.77 34.41 31.76
N GLN A 156 13.96 33.88 32.62
CA GLN A 156 12.74 34.38 33.26
C GLN A 156 11.64 34.85 32.27
N GLY A 157 10.52 34.11 32.32
CA GLY A 157 9.23 34.73 32.54
C GLY A 157 8.33 34.82 31.28
N GLY A 158 7.16 34.30 31.42
CA GLY A 158 6.03 34.69 30.59
C GLY A 158 5.02 33.59 30.38
N GLU A 159 4.16 33.47 31.33
CA GLU A 159 2.86 32.81 31.35
C GLU A 159 1.91 33.29 30.25
N HIS A 160 0.85 32.54 30.16
CA HIS A 160 -0.48 32.79 29.58
C HIS A 160 -0.63 32.37 28.13
N ASP A 161 -1.57 31.65 27.78
CA ASP A 161 -2.86 31.18 28.28
C ASP A 161 -3.78 30.97 27.06
N ASP A 162 -4.67 30.05 27.21
CA ASP A 162 -5.91 29.93 26.52
C ASP A 162 -5.96 29.41 25.07
N LEU A 163 -6.26 28.11 25.02
CA LEU A 163 -7.14 27.54 24.03
C LEU A 163 -8.56 28.04 24.23
N PRO A 164 -9.33 28.15 23.15
CA PRO A 164 -10.55 27.37 23.13
C PRO A 164 -10.90 26.73 21.78
N PHE A 165 -11.45 25.55 21.89
CA PHE A 165 -12.32 24.74 21.01
C PHE A 165 -11.64 23.93 19.91
#